data_7f00531f8122fe755db5447079b52b15
#
_entry.id   7f00531f8122fe755db5447079b52b15
#
_cell.length_a   1.000
_cell.length_b   1.000
_cell.length_c   1.000
_cell.angle_alpha   90.00
_cell.angle_beta   90.00
_cell.angle_gamma   90.00
#
_symmetry.space_group_name_H-M   'P 1'
#
loop_
_entity.id
_entity.type
_entity.pdbx_description
1 polymer ?
#
loop_
_entity_poly.entity_id
_entity_poly.type
_entity_poly.pdbx_seq_one_letter_code
_entity_poly.pdbx_strand_id
1 'polypeptide(L)'
;MSRFSAFRTLKHLLGASAAAGLMFAAAHAGAQNTPGVLRVSAIPDENPTELQRKFKPLGDYLAKATGLKVEFTPVTDYAASVEGLINKRLDMVWFGGFTFVQANVRSKGAITPLVQRAEDEKFKSVFVTTNKDINKLEDLKGKTLSFGAESSTSGHLMPRYYLLAAKINPDTDLKRIAFSGAHDATVAAVGGGKVDAGALNISVWEKLIAEKKVDPAVVRVFYTTPGYYDYNWSVRTDMNPALKKKITDAFLALDKSTPEGKEILELQRASKFIPTKASNYGDIEKAAHNAGLLK
;
A
#
# COMPACT_ATOMS: atom_id res chain seq x y z
N MET A 1 26.09 -44.72 76.50
CA MET A 1 24.98 -44.58 77.46
C MET A 1 23.77 -44.18 76.67
N SER A 2 22.93 -45.18 76.45
CA SER A 2 21.59 -45.30 77.00
C SER A 2 20.57 -44.35 76.33
N ARG A 3 19.63 -44.75 75.69
CA ARG A 3 18.58 -45.76 75.62
C ARG A 3 17.32 -45.17 75.02
N PHE A 4 16.69 -45.96 74.16
CA PHE A 4 15.26 -46.31 74.04
C PHE A 4 14.32 -45.24 73.45
N SER A 5 13.77 -45.56 72.31
CA SER A 5 12.64 -46.43 71.96
C SER A 5 11.28 -45.84 72.28
N ALA A 6 10.48 -45.66 71.31
CA ALA A 6 9.19 -46.30 71.31
C ALA A 6 8.38 -45.95 69.99
N PHE A 7 7.97 -47.03 69.42
CA PHE A 7 6.91 -47.14 68.41
C PHE A 7 5.62 -46.44 68.80
N ARG A 8 4.87 -45.87 67.84
CA ARG A 8 3.47 -46.25 67.63
C ARG A 8 2.92 -45.71 66.28
N THR A 9 2.52 -46.67 65.52
CA THR A 9 1.55 -46.70 64.43
C THR A 9 0.37 -45.74 64.60
N LEU A 10 -0.14 -45.12 63.52
CA LEU A 10 -1.43 -45.49 62.90
C LEU A 10 -2.02 -44.43 61.99
N LYS A 11 -2.41 -44.93 60.82
CA LYS A 11 -3.58 -44.62 59.97
C LYS A 11 -3.56 -43.36 59.07
N HIS A 12 -3.48 -43.72 57.82
CA HIS A 12 -4.29 -43.31 56.66
C HIS A 12 -5.15 -42.04 56.79
N LEU A 13 -4.84 -41.08 55.99
CA LEU A 13 -5.86 -40.27 55.31
C LEU A 13 -5.35 -39.90 53.92
N LEU A 14 -5.97 -40.48 52.89
CA LEU A 14 -5.84 -40.11 51.52
C LEU A 14 -6.30 -38.64 51.39
N GLY A 15 -5.40 -37.76 50.98
CA GLY A 15 -5.71 -36.43 50.55
C GLY A 15 -5.32 -36.32 49.07
N ALA A 16 -6.30 -36.40 48.18
CA ALA A 16 -6.13 -36.19 46.77
C ALA A 16 -5.77 -34.72 46.53
N SER A 17 -4.52 -34.44 46.22
CA SER A 17 -4.10 -33.11 45.73
C SER A 17 -4.42 -33.02 44.24
N ALA A 18 -5.56 -32.41 43.93
CA ALA A 18 -5.89 -32.02 42.56
C ALA A 18 -4.92 -30.90 42.14
N ALA A 19 -3.95 -31.28 41.32
CA ALA A 19 -3.12 -30.29 40.61
C ALA A 19 -3.99 -29.64 39.55
N ALA A 20 -4.51 -28.45 39.86
CA ALA A 20 -5.16 -27.57 38.90
C ALA A 20 -4.09 -27.05 37.92
N GLY A 21 -3.91 -27.76 36.81
CA GLY A 21 -3.18 -27.28 35.68
C GLY A 21 -3.92 -26.11 35.05
N LEU A 22 -3.47 -24.89 35.34
CA LEU A 22 -3.85 -23.69 34.59
C LEU A 22 -3.28 -23.82 33.17
N MET A 23 -4.09 -24.39 32.26
CA MET A 23 -3.87 -24.22 30.83
C MET A 23 -4.13 -22.75 30.49
N PHE A 24 -3.07 -21.98 30.34
CA PHE A 24 -3.11 -20.72 29.62
C PHE A 24 -3.40 -21.06 28.16
N ALA A 25 -4.67 -21.15 27.81
CA ALA A 25 -5.10 -21.04 26.43
C ALA A 25 -4.77 -19.63 25.98
N ALA A 26 -3.62 -19.46 25.31
CA ALA A 26 -3.34 -18.27 24.55
C ALA A 26 -4.43 -18.14 23.50
N ALA A 27 -5.46 -17.37 23.82
CA ALA A 27 -6.45 -16.95 22.84
C ALA A 27 -5.70 -16.14 21.81
N HIS A 28 -5.36 -16.77 20.69
CA HIS A 28 -5.05 -16.05 19.46
C HIS A 28 -6.36 -15.34 19.10
N ALA A 29 -6.46 -14.09 19.51
CA ALA A 29 -7.49 -13.20 19.01
C ALA A 29 -7.21 -12.98 17.52
N GLY A 30 -7.58 -13.95 16.70
CA GLY A 30 -7.81 -13.72 15.30
C GLY A 30 -8.80 -12.58 15.23
N ALA A 31 -8.46 -11.52 14.50
CA ALA A 31 -9.36 -10.40 14.27
C ALA A 31 -10.68 -10.96 13.71
N GLN A 32 -11.66 -11.18 14.61
CA GLN A 32 -12.98 -11.65 14.22
C GLN A 32 -13.60 -10.56 13.38
N ASN A 33 -13.98 -10.90 12.14
CA ASN A 33 -14.78 -10.04 11.28
C ASN A 33 -16.05 -9.67 12.05
N THR A 34 -16.11 -8.41 12.52
CA THR A 34 -17.35 -7.91 13.12
C THR A 34 -18.41 -7.94 12.02
N PRO A 35 -19.52 -8.71 12.18
CA PRO A 35 -20.55 -8.74 11.18
C PRO A 35 -21.04 -7.32 10.90
N GLY A 36 -21.12 -6.94 9.63
CA GLY A 36 -21.59 -5.61 9.22
C GLY A 36 -20.53 -4.51 9.13
N VAL A 37 -19.25 -4.83 9.28
CA VAL A 37 -18.14 -3.86 9.08
C VAL A 37 -17.30 -4.25 7.86
N LEU A 38 -17.04 -3.28 6.98
CA LEU A 38 -16.08 -3.36 5.87
C LEU A 38 -14.83 -2.56 6.27
N ARG A 39 -13.73 -3.26 6.53
CA ARG A 39 -12.44 -2.65 6.91
C ARG A 39 -11.65 -2.32 5.66
N VAL A 40 -11.47 -1.04 5.43
CA VAL A 40 -10.83 -0.49 4.23
C VAL A 40 -9.50 0.14 4.60
N SER A 41 -8.53 0.03 3.74
CA SER A 41 -7.24 0.71 3.86
C SER A 41 -6.72 1.17 2.50
N ALA A 42 -5.63 1.90 2.54
CA ALA A 42 -4.86 2.31 1.36
C ALA A 42 -3.37 2.23 1.68
N ILE A 43 -2.54 2.03 0.64
CA ILE A 43 -1.10 2.28 0.77
C ILE A 43 -0.89 3.74 1.19
N PRO A 44 0.04 4.03 2.12
CA PRO A 44 0.30 5.39 2.57
C PRO A 44 1.19 6.15 1.57
N ASP A 45 0.63 6.43 0.39
CA ASP A 45 1.32 7.07 -0.73
C ASP A 45 1.47 8.59 -0.58
N GLU A 46 0.73 9.19 0.34
CA GLU A 46 0.78 10.59 0.75
C GLU A 46 0.74 10.68 2.30
N ASN A 47 0.89 11.88 2.86
CA ASN A 47 0.82 12.06 4.31
C ASN A 47 -0.57 11.70 4.88
N PRO A 48 -0.66 11.37 6.20
CA PRO A 48 -1.90 10.85 6.80
C PRO A 48 -3.12 11.79 6.68
N THR A 49 -2.92 13.11 6.76
CA THR A 49 -4.01 14.08 6.63
C THR A 49 -4.63 14.05 5.24
N GLU A 50 -3.78 13.97 4.20
CA GLU A 50 -4.24 13.84 2.81
C GLU A 50 -4.96 12.53 2.57
N LEU A 51 -4.50 11.42 3.16
CA LEU A 51 -5.18 10.13 3.05
C LEU A 51 -6.57 10.17 3.71
N GLN A 52 -6.71 10.76 4.89
CA GLN A 52 -8.00 10.92 5.54
C GLN A 52 -8.96 11.77 4.69
N ARG A 53 -8.47 12.91 4.18
CA ARG A 53 -9.25 13.79 3.29
C ARG A 53 -9.73 13.05 2.04
N LYS A 54 -8.86 12.25 1.46
CA LYS A 54 -9.10 11.49 0.22
C LYS A 54 -10.11 10.36 0.41
N PHE A 55 -10.04 9.62 1.51
CA PHE A 55 -10.78 8.38 1.65
C PHE A 55 -12.05 8.48 2.50
N LYS A 56 -12.22 9.54 3.32
CA LYS A 56 -13.42 9.67 4.16
C LYS A 56 -14.71 9.81 3.33
N PRO A 57 -14.84 10.70 2.33
CA PRO A 57 -16.05 10.79 1.53
C PRO A 57 -16.37 9.51 0.76
N LEU A 58 -15.35 8.83 0.23
CA LEU A 58 -15.51 7.54 -0.42
C LEU A 58 -16.02 6.47 0.55
N GLY A 59 -15.52 6.44 1.79
CA GLY A 59 -15.97 5.52 2.84
C GLY A 59 -17.44 5.73 3.18
N ASP A 60 -17.86 6.98 3.36
CA ASP A 60 -19.25 7.36 3.64
C ASP A 60 -20.19 6.95 2.48
N TYR A 61 -19.74 7.13 1.24
CA TYR A 61 -20.46 6.71 0.04
C TYR A 61 -20.61 5.17 -0.04
N LEU A 62 -19.52 4.43 0.17
CA LEU A 62 -19.55 2.97 0.15
C LEU A 62 -20.41 2.40 1.29
N ALA A 63 -20.46 3.07 2.45
CA ALA A 63 -21.33 2.65 3.55
C ALA A 63 -22.81 2.73 3.12
N LYS A 64 -23.22 3.80 2.45
CA LYS A 64 -24.58 3.93 1.90
C LYS A 64 -24.87 2.85 0.84
N ALA A 65 -23.92 2.62 -0.08
CA ALA A 65 -24.10 1.67 -1.17
C ALA A 65 -24.16 0.21 -0.71
N THR A 66 -23.35 -0.16 0.28
CA THR A 66 -23.26 -1.56 0.76
C THR A 66 -24.20 -1.88 1.89
N GLY A 67 -24.63 -0.88 2.66
CA GLY A 67 -25.37 -1.06 3.92
C GLY A 67 -24.50 -1.53 5.08
N LEU A 68 -23.17 -1.46 4.94
CA LEU A 68 -22.19 -1.83 5.96
C LEU A 68 -21.59 -0.59 6.61
N LYS A 69 -21.14 -0.71 7.85
CA LYS A 69 -20.23 0.28 8.42
C LYS A 69 -18.89 0.17 7.67
N VAL A 70 -18.38 1.28 7.13
CA VAL A 70 -17.07 1.32 6.50
C VAL A 70 -16.09 1.97 7.47
N GLU A 71 -15.00 1.26 7.78
CA GLU A 71 -13.94 1.74 8.67
C GLU A 71 -12.63 1.84 7.88
N PHE A 72 -12.11 3.06 7.74
CA PHE A 72 -10.78 3.27 7.17
C PHE A 72 -9.73 3.04 8.25
N THR A 73 -8.88 2.03 8.07
CA THR A 73 -7.80 1.66 8.97
C THR A 73 -6.47 2.09 8.37
N PRO A 74 -5.81 3.12 8.88
CA PRO A 74 -4.47 3.51 8.44
C PRO A 74 -3.46 2.38 8.68
N VAL A 75 -2.48 2.28 7.82
CA VAL A 75 -1.35 1.36 7.95
C VAL A 75 -0.04 2.15 8.01
N THR A 76 1.00 1.55 8.58
CA THR A 76 2.30 2.20 8.78
C THR A 76 3.11 2.33 7.49
N ASP A 77 2.95 1.36 6.58
CA ASP A 77 3.70 1.28 5.32
C ASP A 77 2.96 0.43 4.28
N TYR A 78 3.52 0.36 3.09
CA TYR A 78 2.94 -0.40 1.97
C TYR A 78 2.86 -1.91 2.27
N ALA A 79 3.87 -2.49 2.92
CA ALA A 79 3.88 -3.91 3.25
C ALA A 79 2.80 -4.26 4.27
N ALA A 80 2.53 -3.39 5.24
CA ALA A 80 1.47 -3.56 6.21
C ALA A 80 0.08 -3.64 5.56
N SER A 81 -0.15 -2.92 4.45
CA SER A 81 -1.40 -3.01 3.69
C SER A 81 -1.57 -4.38 3.01
N VAL A 82 -0.49 -4.93 2.46
CA VAL A 82 -0.45 -6.27 1.86
C VAL A 82 -0.75 -7.33 2.92
N GLU A 83 -0.01 -7.28 4.04
CA GLU A 83 -0.22 -8.20 5.17
C GLU A 83 -1.64 -8.11 5.75
N GLY A 84 -2.17 -6.89 5.85
CA GLY A 84 -3.52 -6.65 6.35
C GLY A 84 -4.58 -7.37 5.53
N LEU A 85 -4.50 -7.31 4.19
CA LEU A 85 -5.46 -7.95 3.30
C LEU A 85 -5.30 -9.48 3.27
N ILE A 86 -4.07 -9.98 3.13
CA ILE A 86 -3.77 -11.41 3.09
C ILE A 86 -4.20 -12.10 4.38
N ASN A 87 -3.91 -11.49 5.53
CA ASN A 87 -4.20 -12.04 6.86
C ASN A 87 -5.61 -11.69 7.38
N LYS A 88 -6.53 -11.26 6.50
CA LYS A 88 -7.95 -11.01 6.83
C LYS A 88 -8.17 -9.92 7.90
N ARG A 89 -7.18 -9.05 8.14
CA ARG A 89 -7.32 -7.87 9.02
C ARG A 89 -7.97 -6.70 8.30
N LEU A 90 -7.85 -6.66 6.97
CA LEU A 90 -8.50 -5.73 6.06
C LEU A 90 -9.38 -6.52 5.08
N ASP A 91 -10.42 -5.88 4.59
CA ASP A 91 -11.37 -6.48 3.65
C ASP A 91 -11.19 -5.93 2.23
N MET A 92 -10.81 -4.65 2.12
CA MET A 92 -10.58 -3.97 0.86
C MET A 92 -9.39 -2.99 1.00
N VAL A 93 -8.54 -2.92 -0.03
CA VAL A 93 -7.35 -2.06 -0.01
C VAL A 93 -7.16 -1.38 -1.36
N TRP A 94 -6.84 -0.07 -1.30
CA TRP A 94 -6.29 0.67 -2.42
C TRP A 94 -4.80 0.37 -2.54
N PHE A 95 -4.45 -0.41 -3.56
CA PHE A 95 -3.08 -0.81 -3.87
C PHE A 95 -2.51 -0.01 -5.04
N GLY A 96 -1.19 0.13 -5.10
CA GLY A 96 -0.48 0.31 -6.36
C GLY A 96 -0.32 -1.03 -7.07
N GLY A 97 0.02 -1.02 -8.37
CA GLY A 97 0.16 -2.24 -9.16
C GLY A 97 1.17 -3.23 -8.58
N PHE A 98 2.30 -2.74 -8.05
CA PHE A 98 3.31 -3.61 -7.45
C PHE A 98 2.87 -4.20 -6.11
N THR A 99 2.21 -3.42 -5.24
CA THR A 99 1.63 -3.97 -4.00
C THR A 99 0.52 -4.96 -4.26
N PHE A 100 -0.29 -4.75 -5.31
CA PHE A 100 -1.25 -5.74 -5.78
C PHE A 100 -0.54 -7.03 -6.22
N VAL A 101 0.50 -6.95 -7.05
CA VAL A 101 1.28 -8.11 -7.50
C VAL A 101 1.87 -8.86 -6.31
N GLN A 102 2.50 -8.15 -5.36
CA GLN A 102 3.03 -8.76 -4.13
C GLN A 102 1.94 -9.48 -3.32
N ALA A 103 0.78 -8.86 -3.15
CA ALA A 103 -0.34 -9.46 -2.43
C ALA A 103 -0.87 -10.71 -3.16
N ASN A 104 -1.01 -10.63 -4.48
CA ASN A 104 -1.53 -11.72 -5.31
C ASN A 104 -0.58 -12.93 -5.35
N VAL A 105 0.72 -12.71 -5.57
CA VAL A 105 1.73 -13.79 -5.58
C VAL A 105 1.82 -14.45 -4.21
N ARG A 106 1.94 -13.67 -3.13
CA ARG A 106 2.07 -14.19 -1.77
C ARG A 106 0.83 -14.92 -1.27
N SER A 107 -0.34 -14.54 -1.75
CA SER A 107 -1.61 -15.23 -1.46
C SER A 107 -1.93 -16.36 -2.44
N LYS A 108 -1.03 -16.67 -3.39
CA LYS A 108 -1.23 -17.69 -4.45
C LYS A 108 -2.49 -17.44 -5.28
N GLY A 109 -2.72 -16.18 -5.67
CA GLY A 109 -3.86 -15.79 -6.50
C GLY A 109 -5.16 -15.51 -5.73
N ALA A 110 -5.11 -15.39 -4.39
CA ALA A 110 -6.31 -15.16 -3.58
C ALA A 110 -6.72 -13.68 -3.44
N ILE A 111 -6.19 -12.78 -4.27
CA ILE A 111 -6.57 -11.36 -4.31
C ILE A 111 -7.19 -11.03 -5.67
N THR A 112 -8.31 -10.31 -5.63
CA THR A 112 -9.07 -9.89 -6.81
C THR A 112 -9.11 -8.36 -6.88
N PRO A 113 -8.53 -7.74 -7.91
CA PRO A 113 -8.74 -6.31 -8.16
C PRO A 113 -10.14 -6.13 -8.76
N LEU A 114 -10.89 -5.15 -8.27
CA LEU A 114 -12.27 -4.89 -8.69
C LEU A 114 -12.34 -3.76 -9.71
N VAL A 115 -11.80 -2.61 -9.35
CA VAL A 115 -11.86 -1.39 -10.13
C VAL A 115 -10.56 -0.60 -10.03
N GLN A 116 -10.32 0.22 -11.03
CA GLN A 116 -9.24 1.19 -11.10
C GLN A 116 -9.76 2.53 -11.64
N ARG A 117 -9.00 3.60 -11.48
CA ARG A 117 -9.28 4.85 -12.21
C ARG A 117 -8.96 4.63 -13.69
N ALA A 118 -9.64 5.33 -14.59
CA ALA A 118 -9.34 5.25 -16.03
C ALA A 118 -7.87 5.66 -16.32
N GLU A 119 -7.33 6.61 -15.56
CA GLU A 119 -5.95 7.08 -15.64
C GLU A 119 -4.91 6.00 -15.32
N ASP A 120 -5.30 4.99 -14.55
CA ASP A 120 -4.38 3.92 -14.10
C ASP A 120 -4.03 2.89 -15.18
N GLU A 121 -4.68 2.93 -16.36
CA GLU A 121 -4.29 2.10 -17.50
C GLU A 121 -2.98 2.56 -18.17
N LYS A 122 -2.68 3.85 -18.06
CA LYS A 122 -1.49 4.49 -18.67
C LYS A 122 -0.81 5.42 -17.68
N PHE A 123 -0.71 4.95 -16.44
CA PHE A 123 -0.11 5.71 -15.35
C PHE A 123 1.40 5.93 -15.60
N LYS A 124 1.98 6.97 -15.02
CA LYS A 124 3.37 7.35 -15.24
C LYS A 124 4.08 7.70 -13.95
N SER A 125 5.40 7.48 -13.94
CA SER A 125 6.32 8.08 -12.99
C SER A 125 6.96 9.31 -13.59
N VAL A 126 7.32 10.26 -12.73
CA VAL A 126 8.19 11.37 -13.08
C VAL A 126 9.46 11.33 -12.23
N PHE A 127 10.57 11.73 -12.84
CA PHE A 127 11.80 12.02 -12.14
C PHE A 127 11.97 13.53 -12.03
N VAL A 128 12.21 14.02 -10.83
CA VAL A 128 12.31 15.42 -10.50
C VAL A 128 13.68 15.77 -9.92
N THR A 129 14.14 17.01 -10.13
CA THR A 129 15.41 17.50 -9.63
C THR A 129 15.39 19.02 -9.49
N THR A 130 16.25 19.56 -8.63
CA THR A 130 16.62 21.00 -8.58
C THR A 130 17.93 21.26 -9.33
N ASN A 131 18.69 20.22 -9.66
CA ASN A 131 19.98 20.34 -10.32
C ASN A 131 19.81 20.60 -11.82
N LYS A 132 20.37 21.71 -12.32
CA LYS A 132 20.28 22.10 -13.74
C LYS A 132 21.07 21.19 -14.68
N ASP A 133 22.07 20.46 -14.16
CA ASP A 133 22.92 19.55 -14.92
C ASP A 133 22.30 18.17 -15.14
N ILE A 134 21.19 17.84 -14.45
CA ILE A 134 20.47 16.57 -14.61
C ILE A 134 19.32 16.76 -15.59
N ASN A 135 19.46 16.29 -16.83
CA ASN A 135 18.48 16.45 -17.90
C ASN A 135 17.98 15.13 -18.51
N LYS A 136 18.63 14.01 -18.19
CA LYS A 136 18.29 12.66 -18.63
C LYS A 136 18.71 11.64 -17.56
N LEU A 137 18.28 10.38 -17.71
CA LEU A 137 18.56 9.35 -16.70
C LEU A 137 20.06 9.10 -16.52
N GLU A 138 20.86 9.19 -17.58
CA GLU A 138 22.31 8.94 -17.53
C GLU A 138 23.05 9.97 -16.64
N ASP A 139 22.50 11.16 -16.48
CA ASP A 139 23.09 12.21 -15.64
C ASP A 139 22.95 11.89 -14.13
N LEU A 140 22.20 10.85 -13.78
CA LEU A 140 22.06 10.36 -12.39
C LEU A 140 23.29 9.58 -11.92
N LYS A 141 24.20 9.14 -12.80
CA LYS A 141 25.41 8.41 -12.39
C LYS A 141 26.23 9.24 -11.41
N GLY A 142 26.58 8.61 -10.28
CA GLY A 142 27.30 9.28 -9.18
C GLY A 142 26.47 10.29 -8.37
N LYS A 143 25.16 10.42 -8.62
CA LYS A 143 24.23 11.29 -7.89
C LYS A 143 23.45 10.52 -6.83
N THR A 144 22.76 11.26 -5.95
CA THR A 144 21.86 10.69 -4.95
C THR A 144 20.42 10.73 -5.47
N LEU A 145 19.68 9.60 -5.32
CA LEU A 145 18.29 9.47 -5.76
C LEU A 145 17.40 9.06 -4.58
N SER A 146 16.28 9.73 -4.40
CA SER A 146 15.20 9.25 -3.54
C SER A 146 14.14 8.53 -4.37
N PHE A 147 13.90 7.29 -4.06
CA PHE A 147 12.67 6.60 -4.41
C PHE A 147 11.55 6.96 -3.41
N GLY A 148 10.30 6.56 -3.72
CA GLY A 148 9.16 6.62 -2.79
C GLY A 148 9.25 5.55 -1.71
N ALA A 149 8.22 4.70 -1.56
CA ALA A 149 8.28 3.51 -0.71
C ALA A 149 8.87 2.31 -1.47
N GLU A 150 9.47 1.36 -0.74
CA GLU A 150 10.11 0.16 -1.34
C GLU A 150 9.12 -0.65 -2.21
N SER A 151 7.87 -0.78 -1.79
CA SER A 151 6.81 -1.49 -2.53
C SER A 151 5.98 -0.58 -3.45
N SER A 152 6.42 0.66 -3.71
CA SER A 152 5.72 1.56 -4.62
C SER A 152 5.97 1.18 -6.07
N THR A 153 4.91 1.15 -6.90
CA THR A 153 5.02 1.00 -8.35
C THR A 153 5.68 2.22 -8.97
N SER A 154 5.04 3.37 -8.82
CA SER A 154 5.44 4.62 -9.49
C SER A 154 6.58 5.35 -8.78
N GLY A 155 6.80 5.09 -7.50
CA GLY A 155 7.90 5.70 -6.74
C GLY A 155 9.17 4.84 -6.68
N HIS A 156 9.11 3.54 -7.04
CA HIS A 156 10.28 2.67 -6.98
C HIS A 156 10.38 1.68 -8.14
N LEU A 157 9.46 0.72 -8.24
CA LEU A 157 9.60 -0.38 -9.21
C LEU A 157 9.80 0.12 -10.63
N MET A 158 8.87 0.92 -11.15
CA MET A 158 8.94 1.38 -12.54
C MET A 158 10.10 2.35 -12.78
N PRO A 159 10.39 3.33 -11.91
CA PRO A 159 11.63 4.09 -11.97
C PRO A 159 12.89 3.23 -12.02
N ARG A 160 13.02 2.24 -11.14
CA ARG A 160 14.15 1.30 -11.13
C ARG A 160 14.24 0.50 -12.43
N TYR A 161 13.12 -0.02 -12.92
CA TYR A 161 13.04 -0.76 -14.17
C TYR A 161 13.56 0.08 -15.36
N TYR A 162 13.15 1.36 -15.47
CA TYR A 162 13.60 2.24 -16.54
C TYR A 162 15.07 2.67 -16.39
N LEU A 163 15.58 2.82 -15.17
CA LEU A 163 17.02 3.00 -14.96
C LEU A 163 17.81 1.79 -15.46
N LEU A 164 17.39 0.57 -15.09
CA LEU A 164 18.04 -0.65 -15.55
C LEU A 164 17.94 -0.80 -17.08
N ALA A 165 16.81 -0.46 -17.71
CA ALA A 165 16.65 -0.45 -19.16
C ALA A 165 17.57 0.58 -19.85
N ALA A 166 17.87 1.69 -19.19
CA ALA A 166 18.85 2.68 -19.61
C ALA A 166 20.31 2.28 -19.26
N LYS A 167 20.54 1.02 -18.82
CA LYS A 167 21.84 0.51 -18.39
C LYS A 167 22.45 1.29 -17.21
N ILE A 168 21.60 1.71 -16.29
CA ILE A 168 21.97 2.37 -15.03
C ILE A 168 21.48 1.46 -13.91
N ASN A 169 22.41 0.82 -13.20
CA ASN A 169 22.08 0.06 -12.00
C ASN A 169 22.05 1.05 -10.80
N PRO A 170 20.87 1.32 -10.21
CA PRO A 170 20.78 2.29 -9.13
C PRO A 170 21.59 1.90 -7.87
N ASP A 171 21.88 0.62 -7.68
CA ASP A 171 22.61 0.14 -6.51
C ASP A 171 24.14 0.32 -6.64
N THR A 172 24.66 0.40 -7.87
CA THR A 172 26.10 0.49 -8.14
C THR A 172 26.53 1.77 -8.86
N ASP A 173 25.68 2.33 -9.72
CA ASP A 173 26.04 3.49 -10.54
C ASP A 173 25.66 4.83 -9.91
N LEU A 174 24.74 4.81 -8.93
CA LEU A 174 24.40 6.00 -8.15
C LEU A 174 25.28 6.10 -6.91
N LYS A 175 25.52 7.32 -6.45
CA LYS A 175 26.25 7.57 -5.21
C LYS A 175 25.51 6.98 -3.99
N ARG A 176 24.18 7.12 -3.98
CA ARG A 176 23.31 6.62 -2.91
C ARG A 176 21.87 6.62 -3.38
N ILE A 177 21.12 5.59 -3.00
CA ILE A 177 19.64 5.60 -3.05
C ILE A 177 19.08 5.79 -1.63
N ALA A 178 17.89 6.38 -1.56
CA ALA A 178 17.12 6.54 -0.33
C ALA A 178 15.65 6.24 -0.63
N PHE A 179 14.88 5.92 0.40
CA PHE A 179 13.45 5.76 0.33
C PHE A 179 12.78 6.79 1.23
N SER A 180 11.90 7.61 0.66
CA SER A 180 11.19 8.67 1.39
C SER A 180 9.92 8.17 2.09
N GLY A 181 9.40 7.01 1.67
CA GLY A 181 8.18 6.40 2.17
C GLY A 181 6.89 6.89 1.48
N ALA A 182 6.84 8.13 0.99
CA ALA A 182 5.67 8.72 0.35
C ALA A 182 6.08 9.69 -0.78
N HIS A 183 5.16 9.97 -1.71
CA HIS A 183 5.48 10.78 -2.90
C HIS A 183 5.71 12.25 -2.59
N ASP A 184 4.93 12.84 -1.68
CA ASP A 184 5.11 14.22 -1.22
C ASP A 184 6.45 14.39 -0.46
N ALA A 185 6.84 13.39 0.33
CA ALA A 185 8.13 13.35 1.00
C ALA A 185 9.31 13.27 0.02
N THR A 186 9.15 12.57 -1.13
CA THR A 186 10.17 12.56 -2.19
C THR A 186 10.41 13.96 -2.74
N VAL A 187 9.34 14.71 -3.06
CA VAL A 187 9.46 16.08 -3.58
C VAL A 187 10.09 17.00 -2.54
N ALA A 188 9.69 16.88 -1.28
CA ALA A 188 10.27 17.64 -0.18
C ALA A 188 11.78 17.36 0.00
N ALA A 189 12.20 16.11 -0.16
CA ALA A 189 13.61 15.73 -0.07
C ALA A 189 14.45 16.36 -1.20
N VAL A 190 13.93 16.39 -2.43
CA VAL A 190 14.57 17.05 -3.58
C VAL A 190 14.59 18.56 -3.40
N GLY A 191 13.45 19.17 -3.11
CA GLY A 191 13.35 20.63 -2.92
C GLY A 191 14.19 21.15 -1.76
N GLY A 192 14.36 20.33 -0.70
CA GLY A 192 15.22 20.63 0.45
C GLY A 192 16.70 20.28 0.24
N GLY A 193 17.11 19.83 -0.96
CA GLY A 193 18.52 19.52 -1.28
C GLY A 193 19.08 18.29 -0.54
N LYS A 194 18.23 17.41 0.00
CA LYS A 194 18.66 16.18 0.70
C LYS A 194 19.15 15.11 -0.26
N VAL A 195 18.69 15.17 -1.50
CA VAL A 195 19.05 14.31 -2.63
C VAL A 195 19.07 15.13 -3.91
N ASP A 196 19.84 14.67 -4.91
CA ASP A 196 19.98 15.35 -6.20
C ASP A 196 18.73 15.18 -7.09
N ALA A 197 18.06 14.04 -6.96
CA ALA A 197 16.85 13.73 -7.73
C ALA A 197 15.88 12.83 -6.93
N GLY A 198 14.65 12.74 -7.41
CA GLY A 198 13.63 11.86 -6.84
C GLY A 198 12.72 11.30 -7.91
N ALA A 199 12.11 10.13 -7.63
CA ALA A 199 11.13 9.50 -8.50
C ALA A 199 9.79 9.34 -7.77
N LEU A 200 8.70 9.75 -8.42
CA LEU A 200 7.37 9.73 -7.81
C LEU A 200 6.25 9.57 -8.84
N ASN A 201 5.06 9.42 -8.33
CA ASN A 201 3.79 9.40 -9.00
C ASN A 201 3.47 10.75 -9.67
N ILE A 202 3.13 10.72 -10.95
CA ILE A 202 2.83 11.93 -11.74
C ILE A 202 1.62 12.69 -11.17
N SER A 203 0.57 12.00 -10.70
CA SER A 203 -0.65 12.68 -10.24
C SER A 203 -0.47 13.38 -8.88
N VAL A 204 0.46 12.91 -8.04
CA VAL A 204 0.87 13.64 -6.83
C VAL A 204 1.73 14.84 -7.19
N TRP A 205 2.63 14.69 -8.16
CA TRP A 205 3.40 15.82 -8.68
C TRP A 205 2.49 16.94 -9.18
N GLU A 206 1.53 16.62 -10.06
CA GLU A 206 0.57 17.57 -10.62
C GLU A 206 -0.28 18.24 -9.53
N LYS A 207 -0.73 17.47 -8.52
CA LYS A 207 -1.44 18.01 -7.35
C LYS A 207 -0.59 19.03 -6.58
N LEU A 208 0.67 18.70 -6.28
CA LEU A 208 1.55 19.59 -5.53
C LEU A 208 1.80 20.92 -6.28
N ILE A 209 1.88 20.88 -7.62
CA ILE A 209 1.93 22.08 -8.46
C ILE A 209 0.62 22.88 -8.37
N ALA A 210 -0.52 22.23 -8.56
CA ALA A 210 -1.84 22.88 -8.54
C ALA A 210 -2.13 23.53 -7.18
N GLU A 211 -1.69 22.91 -6.08
CA GLU A 211 -1.82 23.41 -4.71
C GLU A 211 -0.71 24.42 -4.33
N LYS A 212 0.17 24.75 -5.26
CA LYS A 212 1.32 25.68 -5.03
C LYS A 212 2.23 25.22 -3.87
N LYS A 213 2.29 23.93 -3.60
CA LYS A 213 3.16 23.32 -2.58
C LYS A 213 4.58 23.10 -3.07
N VAL A 214 4.79 23.16 -4.38
CA VAL A 214 6.11 23.12 -5.02
C VAL A 214 6.15 24.10 -6.17
N ASP A 215 7.30 24.79 -6.33
CA ASP A 215 7.55 25.68 -7.45
C ASP A 215 8.23 24.88 -8.58
N PRO A 216 7.58 24.72 -9.75
CA PRO A 216 8.15 23.98 -10.88
C PRO A 216 9.36 24.68 -11.52
N ALA A 217 9.59 25.95 -11.21
CA ALA A 217 10.83 26.66 -11.61
C ALA A 217 12.04 26.23 -10.77
N VAL A 218 11.80 25.71 -9.56
CA VAL A 218 12.84 25.23 -8.63
C VAL A 218 13.01 23.73 -8.72
N VAL A 219 11.93 22.98 -8.52
CA VAL A 219 11.90 21.50 -8.68
C VAL A 219 11.25 21.20 -10.01
N ARG A 220 11.98 20.62 -10.94
CA ARG A 220 11.48 20.35 -12.30
C ARG A 220 11.50 18.87 -12.63
N VAL A 221 10.59 18.46 -13.50
CA VAL A 221 10.62 17.13 -14.13
C VAL A 221 11.69 17.14 -15.22
N PHE A 222 12.56 16.11 -15.22
CA PHE A 222 13.55 15.91 -16.28
C PHE A 222 13.33 14.61 -17.07
N TYR A 223 12.52 13.66 -16.52
CA TYR A 223 12.15 12.45 -17.23
C TYR A 223 10.76 11.98 -16.80
N THR A 224 9.98 11.53 -17.77
CA THR A 224 8.65 10.90 -17.56
C THR A 224 8.67 9.52 -18.20
N THR A 225 8.26 8.50 -17.46
CA THR A 225 8.22 7.13 -17.97
C THR A 225 7.13 6.92 -19.03
N PRO A 226 7.24 5.90 -19.90
CA PRO A 226 6.10 5.35 -20.61
C PRO A 226 4.98 4.94 -19.64
N GLY A 227 3.75 4.81 -20.17
CA GLY A 227 2.59 4.43 -19.39
C GLY A 227 2.58 2.94 -19.01
N TYR A 228 2.03 2.64 -17.83
CA TYR A 228 1.85 1.28 -17.30
C TYR A 228 0.59 1.22 -16.44
N TYR A 229 0.09 0.02 -16.12
CA TYR A 229 -0.99 -0.17 -15.15
C TYR A 229 -0.50 0.09 -13.74
N ASP A 230 -1.26 0.87 -12.94
CA ASP A 230 -0.90 1.13 -11.55
C ASP A 230 -2.07 0.85 -10.59
N TYR A 231 -2.67 1.85 -10.00
CA TYR A 231 -3.56 1.71 -8.86
C TYR A 231 -4.81 0.87 -9.12
N ASN A 232 -5.28 0.20 -8.07
CA ASN A 232 -6.53 -0.55 -8.07
C ASN A 232 -7.11 -0.71 -6.67
N TRP A 233 -8.43 -0.88 -6.58
CA TRP A 233 -9.11 -1.36 -5.39
C TRP A 233 -9.21 -2.88 -5.43
N SER A 234 -8.63 -3.52 -4.44
CA SER A 234 -8.56 -4.98 -4.35
C SER A 234 -9.21 -5.51 -3.09
N VAL A 235 -9.76 -6.71 -3.21
CA VAL A 235 -10.37 -7.50 -2.14
C VAL A 235 -9.83 -8.92 -2.17
N ARG A 236 -10.08 -9.71 -1.12
CA ARG A 236 -9.82 -11.15 -1.20
C ARG A 236 -10.81 -11.84 -2.14
N THR A 237 -10.35 -12.86 -2.83
CA THR A 237 -11.17 -13.67 -3.74
C THR A 237 -12.34 -14.37 -3.02
N ASP A 238 -12.16 -14.72 -1.73
CA ASP A 238 -13.17 -15.36 -0.89
C ASP A 238 -14.26 -14.40 -0.34
N MET A 239 -14.18 -13.08 -0.62
CA MET A 239 -15.23 -12.15 -0.25
C MET A 239 -16.57 -12.54 -0.90
N ASN A 240 -17.67 -12.38 -0.15
CA ASN A 240 -19.02 -12.67 -0.64
C ASN A 240 -19.27 -12.05 -2.03
N PRO A 241 -19.68 -12.84 -3.04
CA PRO A 241 -19.84 -12.35 -4.42
C PRO A 241 -20.84 -11.19 -4.55
N ALA A 242 -21.94 -11.21 -3.77
CA ALA A 242 -22.92 -10.15 -3.80
C ALA A 242 -22.35 -8.82 -3.24
N LEU A 243 -21.50 -8.91 -2.20
CA LEU A 243 -20.81 -7.75 -1.66
C LEU A 243 -19.77 -7.21 -2.66
N LYS A 244 -18.97 -8.08 -3.30
CA LYS A 244 -18.05 -7.66 -4.37
C LYS A 244 -18.77 -6.91 -5.45
N LYS A 245 -19.93 -7.44 -5.90
CA LYS A 245 -20.75 -6.78 -6.92
C LYS A 245 -21.24 -5.42 -6.45
N LYS A 246 -21.80 -5.31 -5.23
CA LYS A 246 -22.24 -4.02 -4.68
C LYS A 246 -21.12 -2.97 -4.63
N ILE A 247 -19.93 -3.37 -4.18
CA ILE A 247 -18.76 -2.48 -4.13
C ILE A 247 -18.39 -2.03 -5.54
N THR A 248 -18.26 -2.98 -6.48
CA THR A 248 -17.91 -2.68 -7.87
C THR A 248 -18.93 -1.75 -8.51
N ASP A 249 -20.24 -2.05 -8.40
CA ASP A 249 -21.31 -1.22 -8.95
C ASP A 249 -21.28 0.20 -8.35
N ALA A 250 -21.02 0.33 -7.05
CA ALA A 250 -20.91 1.63 -6.38
C ALA A 250 -19.77 2.48 -6.99
N PHE A 251 -18.60 1.91 -7.19
CA PHE A 251 -17.50 2.63 -7.85
C PHE A 251 -17.83 3.04 -9.28
N LEU A 252 -18.44 2.13 -10.04
CA LEU A 252 -18.79 2.39 -11.45
C LEU A 252 -19.92 3.41 -11.61
N ALA A 253 -20.76 3.57 -10.59
CA ALA A 253 -21.84 4.56 -10.56
C ALA A 253 -21.39 5.98 -10.16
N LEU A 254 -20.12 6.16 -9.71
CA LEU A 254 -19.60 7.48 -9.40
C LEU A 254 -19.54 8.36 -10.65
N ASP A 255 -20.23 9.49 -10.61
CA ASP A 255 -20.35 10.43 -11.71
C ASP A 255 -20.17 11.88 -11.22
N LYS A 256 -19.48 12.69 -12.02
CA LYS A 256 -19.26 14.12 -11.75
C LYS A 256 -20.52 14.98 -11.88
N SER A 257 -21.61 14.44 -12.42
CA SER A 257 -22.90 15.13 -12.48
C SER A 257 -23.56 15.32 -11.11
N THR A 258 -23.17 14.51 -10.11
CA THR A 258 -23.64 14.65 -8.73
C THR A 258 -22.59 15.34 -7.85
N PRO A 259 -23.00 16.19 -6.88
CA PRO A 259 -22.03 16.84 -5.98
C PRO A 259 -21.15 15.84 -5.23
N GLU A 260 -21.73 14.75 -4.68
CA GLU A 260 -21.02 13.70 -3.95
C GLU A 260 -20.02 12.94 -4.87
N GLY A 261 -20.46 12.55 -6.08
CA GLY A 261 -19.63 11.86 -7.04
C GLY A 261 -18.48 12.74 -7.55
N LYS A 262 -18.76 14.05 -7.81
CA LYS A 262 -17.75 15.02 -8.20
C LYS A 262 -16.66 15.16 -7.13
N GLU A 263 -17.05 15.38 -5.86
CA GLU A 263 -16.11 15.50 -4.74
C GLU A 263 -15.22 14.24 -4.62
N ILE A 264 -15.83 13.06 -4.62
CA ILE A 264 -15.09 11.80 -4.50
C ILE A 264 -14.11 11.63 -5.66
N LEU A 265 -14.56 11.82 -6.91
CA LEU A 265 -13.72 11.65 -8.09
C LEU A 265 -12.57 12.66 -8.12
N GLU A 266 -12.80 13.91 -7.73
CA GLU A 266 -11.75 14.93 -7.64
C GLU A 266 -10.71 14.56 -6.56
N LEU A 267 -11.15 14.15 -5.37
CA LEU A 267 -10.25 13.69 -4.30
C LEU A 267 -9.45 12.44 -4.69
N GLN A 268 -10.07 11.52 -5.44
CA GLN A 268 -9.39 10.34 -5.97
C GLN A 268 -8.53 10.65 -7.21
N ARG A 269 -8.56 11.88 -7.74
CA ARG A 269 -7.89 12.26 -9.00
C ARG A 269 -8.30 11.35 -10.16
N ALA A 270 -9.60 11.06 -10.23
CA ALA A 270 -10.21 10.16 -11.20
C ALA A 270 -11.16 10.92 -12.13
N SER A 271 -11.10 10.64 -13.42
CA SER A 271 -12.17 11.01 -14.35
C SER A 271 -13.39 10.12 -14.14
N LYS A 272 -13.17 8.84 -13.95
CA LYS A 272 -14.14 7.80 -13.59
C LYS A 272 -13.42 6.55 -13.10
N PHE A 273 -14.15 5.64 -12.46
CA PHE A 273 -13.68 4.27 -12.22
C PHE A 273 -14.12 3.33 -13.35
N ILE A 274 -13.27 2.34 -13.63
CA ILE A 274 -13.50 1.29 -14.62
C ILE A 274 -13.17 -0.08 -14.01
N PRO A 275 -13.76 -1.18 -14.52
CA PRO A 275 -13.40 -2.52 -14.08
C PRO A 275 -11.93 -2.83 -14.39
N THR A 276 -11.30 -3.64 -13.54
CA THR A 276 -9.95 -4.14 -13.81
C THR A 276 -9.84 -5.64 -13.50
N LYS A 277 -8.72 -6.26 -13.88
CA LYS A 277 -8.46 -7.68 -13.69
C LYS A 277 -6.99 -7.94 -13.44
N ALA A 278 -6.67 -9.04 -12.78
CA ALA A 278 -5.29 -9.38 -12.39
C ALA A 278 -4.32 -9.45 -13.59
N SER A 279 -4.78 -9.91 -14.76
CA SER A 279 -3.93 -10.00 -15.94
C SER A 279 -3.44 -8.64 -16.48
N ASN A 280 -4.06 -7.52 -16.11
CA ASN A 280 -3.61 -6.18 -16.49
C ASN A 280 -2.26 -5.83 -15.86
N TYR A 281 -1.90 -6.47 -14.73
CA TYR A 281 -0.69 -6.20 -13.96
C TYR A 281 0.47 -7.17 -14.28
N GLY A 282 0.34 -8.00 -15.34
CA GLY A 282 1.37 -8.96 -15.74
C GLY A 282 2.70 -8.29 -16.12
N ASP A 283 2.66 -7.11 -16.71
CA ASP A 283 3.90 -6.38 -17.04
C ASP A 283 4.55 -5.75 -15.81
N ILE A 284 3.78 -5.40 -14.79
CA ILE A 284 4.30 -4.98 -13.47
C ILE A 284 5.01 -6.16 -12.78
N GLU A 285 4.42 -7.36 -12.84
CA GLU A 285 5.03 -8.58 -12.31
C GLU A 285 6.35 -8.90 -13.02
N LYS A 286 6.38 -8.87 -14.35
CA LYS A 286 7.62 -9.04 -15.14
C LYS A 286 8.67 -7.98 -14.80
N ALA A 287 8.27 -6.71 -14.68
CA ALA A 287 9.18 -5.64 -14.30
C ALA A 287 9.76 -5.87 -12.90
N ALA A 288 8.97 -6.39 -11.95
CA ALA A 288 9.41 -6.69 -10.59
C ALA A 288 10.44 -7.84 -10.56
N HIS A 289 10.23 -8.90 -11.34
CA HIS A 289 11.24 -9.96 -11.53
C HIS A 289 12.52 -9.43 -12.16
N ASN A 290 12.41 -8.65 -13.24
CA ASN A 290 13.56 -8.08 -13.94
C ASN A 290 14.36 -7.10 -13.07
N ALA A 291 13.69 -6.40 -12.18
CA ALA A 291 14.31 -5.48 -11.23
C ALA A 291 14.87 -6.19 -9.96
N GLY A 292 14.68 -7.52 -9.84
CA GLY A 292 15.12 -8.30 -8.68
C GLY A 292 14.30 -8.03 -7.40
N LEU A 293 13.11 -7.43 -7.53
CA LEU A 293 12.25 -7.05 -6.39
C LEU A 293 11.16 -8.09 -6.09
N LEU A 294 10.99 -9.06 -6.95
CA LEU A 294 10.10 -10.22 -6.77
C LEU A 294 10.88 -11.48 -7.15
N LYS A 295 10.82 -12.49 -6.27
CA LYS A 295 11.49 -13.80 -6.47
C LYS A 295 10.55 -14.79 -7.14
#